data_66df4aae10643151b8ced0a83cbd486e
#
_entry.id   66df4aae10643151b8ced0a83cbd486e
#
_cell.length_a   1.000
_cell.length_b   1.000
_cell.length_c   1.000
_cell.angle_alpha   90.00
_cell.angle_beta   90.00
_cell.angle_gamma   90.00
#
_symmetry.space_group_name_H-M   'P 1'
#
loop_
_entity.id
_entity.type
_entity.pdbx_description
1 polymer ?
#
loop_
_entity_poly.entity_id
_entity_poly.type
_entity_poly.pdbx_seq_one_letter_code
_entity_poly.pdbx_strand_id
1 'polypeptide(L)'
;MLLSRFFLPVLKENPKEAQIASHVLMLRAGLCQQSTSGIYSWLPLGKLILDNITSICRQEMLTAGANEILMPTIQPAEIWKESRRYEDYGKEMLRIKDRNDRDLLYGPTNEELVTDIFRTHIKSYKELPLNLFHIQWKFRDELRPRFGVMRGREFLMKDAYSFDYDYACSIKSYNKMFIAYMQLFKKIGLKAIPMKADTGPIGGDLSHEFIIIADTGESEVYIEEDFLNYEDNLNNVDYEDDLQKIVDKYTSFYAATDEKHDPKLFNKDLKCLIKTRGIEVGHIFHFGQKYSEPMKANINNDEGKNIPVFMGSYGVGLSRLVGAVIEANHDKAGIIWPYAITPWYYNLINLKNGDIDCDKICSDIYNYIKTLSKTVLYDDTNERAGTKLAKADLIGLPFQIIVGPRGIKEKVFDLKNRKNGNIQKLSYNELINFINSNN
;
A
#
# COMPACT_ATOMS: atom_id res chain seq x y z
N MET A 1 12.08 -14.21 -16.08
CA MET A 1 11.22 -15.36 -15.69
C MET A 1 10.57 -15.93 -16.94
N LEU A 2 10.50 -17.26 -17.10
CA LEU A 2 9.72 -17.93 -18.16
C LEU A 2 8.30 -18.16 -17.66
N LEU A 3 7.29 -17.80 -18.46
CA LEU A 3 5.90 -17.97 -18.06
C LEU A 3 5.50 -19.45 -17.96
N SER A 4 6.08 -20.33 -18.79
CA SER A 4 5.88 -21.79 -18.70
C SER A 4 6.31 -22.41 -17.37
N ARG A 5 7.12 -21.69 -16.58
CA ARG A 5 7.62 -22.12 -15.26
C ARG A 5 7.07 -21.27 -14.11
N PHE A 6 6.18 -20.33 -14.40
CA PHE A 6 5.59 -19.43 -13.42
C PHE A 6 4.13 -19.81 -13.17
N PHE A 7 3.78 -20.07 -11.93
CA PHE A 7 2.40 -20.38 -11.56
C PHE A 7 1.53 -19.11 -11.64
N LEU A 8 0.76 -18.99 -12.74
CA LEU A 8 -0.13 -17.88 -13.02
C LEU A 8 -1.51 -18.39 -13.50
N PRO A 9 -2.42 -18.70 -12.58
CA PRO A 9 -3.75 -19.23 -12.90
C PRO A 9 -4.71 -18.11 -13.33
N VAL A 10 -4.63 -17.71 -14.59
CA VAL A 10 -5.50 -16.68 -15.18
C VAL A 10 -6.89 -17.23 -15.46
N LEU A 11 -7.93 -16.50 -15.04
CA LEU A 11 -9.33 -16.83 -15.33
C LEU A 11 -9.83 -16.09 -16.58
N LYS A 12 -10.57 -16.80 -17.43
CA LYS A 12 -11.17 -16.20 -18.63
C LYS A 12 -12.41 -15.37 -18.30
N GLU A 13 -13.22 -15.85 -17.37
CA GLU A 13 -14.49 -15.24 -16.98
C GLU A 13 -14.38 -14.44 -15.67
N ASN A 14 -15.28 -13.52 -15.47
CA ASN A 14 -15.37 -12.77 -14.23
C ASN A 14 -15.92 -13.66 -13.11
N PRO A 15 -15.27 -13.72 -11.94
CA PRO A 15 -15.80 -14.41 -10.78
C PRO A 15 -17.13 -13.80 -10.35
N LYS A 16 -18.11 -14.65 -10.05
CA LYS A 16 -19.48 -14.21 -9.70
C LYS A 16 -19.55 -13.42 -8.38
N GLU A 17 -18.64 -13.71 -7.48
CA GLU A 17 -18.52 -13.10 -6.14
C GLU A 17 -17.85 -11.71 -6.16
N ALA A 18 -17.17 -11.37 -7.25
CA ALA A 18 -16.42 -10.11 -7.35
C ALA A 18 -17.28 -9.01 -7.97
N GLN A 19 -17.38 -7.86 -7.29
CA GLN A 19 -18.24 -6.74 -7.67
C GLN A 19 -17.46 -5.53 -8.19
N ILE A 20 -16.32 -5.21 -7.61
CA ILE A 20 -15.50 -4.05 -7.99
C ILE A 20 -14.33 -4.47 -8.89
N ALA A 21 -13.78 -3.50 -9.62
CA ALA A 21 -12.74 -3.76 -10.62
C ALA A 21 -11.50 -4.44 -10.03
N SER A 22 -10.99 -3.95 -8.89
CA SER A 22 -9.82 -4.55 -8.24
C SER A 22 -10.06 -6.01 -7.85
N HIS A 23 -11.21 -6.32 -7.26
CA HIS A 23 -11.54 -7.69 -6.86
C HIS A 23 -11.61 -8.63 -8.07
N VAL A 24 -12.34 -8.19 -9.13
CA VAL A 24 -12.45 -8.94 -10.39
C VAL A 24 -11.07 -9.18 -11.00
N LEU A 25 -10.27 -8.13 -11.15
CA LEU A 25 -8.98 -8.20 -11.84
C LEU A 25 -7.93 -8.97 -11.02
N MET A 26 -7.92 -8.84 -9.70
CA MET A 26 -7.01 -9.63 -8.84
C MET A 26 -7.25 -11.13 -8.96
N LEU A 27 -8.51 -11.56 -8.94
CA LEU A 27 -8.85 -12.98 -9.10
C LEU A 27 -8.57 -13.45 -10.54
N ARG A 28 -8.97 -12.67 -11.55
CA ARG A 28 -8.77 -13.03 -12.97
C ARG A 28 -7.29 -13.10 -13.36
N ALA A 29 -6.49 -12.13 -12.92
CA ALA A 29 -5.06 -12.10 -13.24
C ALA A 29 -4.22 -13.06 -12.37
N GLY A 30 -4.85 -13.86 -11.50
CA GLY A 30 -4.15 -14.82 -10.66
C GLY A 30 -3.24 -14.18 -9.61
N LEU A 31 -3.63 -13.03 -9.03
CA LEU A 31 -2.89 -12.39 -7.96
C LEU A 31 -3.19 -13.02 -6.59
N CYS A 32 -4.42 -13.41 -6.39
CA CYS A 32 -4.87 -14.04 -5.15
C CYS A 32 -6.00 -15.04 -5.41
N GLN A 33 -6.25 -15.87 -4.41
CA GLN A 33 -7.36 -16.81 -4.36
C GLN A 33 -8.05 -16.67 -3.01
N GLN A 34 -9.36 -16.58 -2.99
CA GLN A 34 -10.13 -16.56 -1.75
C GLN A 34 -10.07 -17.94 -1.08
N SER A 35 -9.60 -17.98 0.16
CA SER A 35 -9.58 -19.19 1.00
C SER A 35 -10.90 -19.34 1.77
N THR A 36 -11.37 -18.24 2.36
CA THR A 36 -12.69 -18.09 2.97
C THR A 36 -13.08 -16.61 2.95
N SER A 37 -14.27 -16.27 3.42
CA SER A 37 -14.77 -14.89 3.41
C SER A 37 -13.78 -13.93 4.08
N GLY A 38 -13.26 -12.96 3.31
CA GLY A 38 -12.31 -11.94 3.76
C GLY A 38 -10.88 -12.43 4.03
N ILE A 39 -10.53 -13.68 3.64
CA ILE A 39 -9.19 -14.25 3.80
C ILE A 39 -8.72 -14.78 2.46
N TYR A 40 -7.51 -14.36 2.03
CA TYR A 40 -6.97 -14.62 0.70
C TYR A 40 -5.57 -15.23 0.75
N SER A 41 -5.34 -16.23 -0.09
CA SER A 41 -4.01 -16.71 -0.43
C SER A 41 -3.42 -15.82 -1.52
N TRP A 42 -2.23 -15.28 -1.29
CA TRP A 42 -1.51 -14.46 -2.27
C TRP A 42 -0.72 -15.40 -3.19
N LEU A 43 -1.06 -15.38 -4.48
CA LEU A 43 -0.40 -16.18 -5.49
C LEU A 43 0.88 -15.48 -6.00
N PRO A 44 1.77 -16.17 -6.74
CA PRO A 44 3.12 -15.63 -7.01
C PRO A 44 3.16 -14.22 -7.58
N LEU A 45 2.30 -13.87 -8.55
CA LEU A 45 2.28 -12.51 -9.10
C LEU A 45 1.83 -11.49 -8.06
N GLY A 46 0.74 -11.78 -7.34
CA GLY A 46 0.24 -10.90 -6.29
C GLY A 46 1.23 -10.74 -5.14
N LYS A 47 1.94 -11.83 -4.76
CA LYS A 47 2.98 -11.79 -3.73
C LYS A 47 4.14 -10.89 -4.13
N LEU A 48 4.60 -10.95 -5.38
CA LEU A 48 5.68 -10.08 -5.88
C LEU A 48 5.26 -8.58 -5.86
N ILE A 49 4.03 -8.28 -6.27
CA ILE A 49 3.50 -6.90 -6.18
C ILE A 49 3.42 -6.43 -4.72
N LEU A 50 2.89 -7.27 -3.83
CA LEU A 50 2.80 -6.97 -2.40
C LEU A 50 4.19 -6.73 -1.77
N ASP A 51 5.18 -7.53 -2.17
CA ASP A 51 6.57 -7.37 -1.70
C ASP A 51 7.19 -6.05 -2.18
N ASN A 52 6.94 -5.66 -3.44
CA ASN A 52 7.45 -4.39 -3.95
C ASN A 52 6.83 -3.20 -3.21
N ILE A 53 5.51 -3.19 -2.99
CA ILE A 53 4.83 -2.17 -2.17
C ILE A 53 5.39 -2.16 -0.74
N THR A 54 5.58 -3.34 -0.15
CA THR A 54 6.13 -3.50 1.19
C THR A 54 7.56 -2.95 1.28
N SER A 55 8.39 -3.20 0.28
CA SER A 55 9.76 -2.70 0.20
C SER A 55 9.82 -1.17 0.11
N ILE A 56 8.96 -0.57 -0.72
CA ILE A 56 8.86 0.90 -0.82
C ILE A 56 8.39 1.48 0.52
N CYS A 57 7.36 0.91 1.13
CA CYS A 57 6.87 1.35 2.43
C CYS A 57 7.95 1.28 3.52
N ARG A 58 8.68 0.16 3.60
CA ARG A 58 9.81 -0.02 4.52
C ARG A 58 10.86 1.07 4.34
N GLN A 59 11.25 1.33 3.09
CA GLN A 59 12.25 2.35 2.79
C GLN A 59 11.80 3.75 3.21
N GLU A 60 10.54 4.12 3.00
CA GLU A 60 10.02 5.42 3.44
C GLU A 60 10.02 5.57 4.97
N MET A 61 9.68 4.51 5.69
CA MET A 61 9.73 4.53 7.16
C MET A 61 11.16 4.69 7.69
N LEU A 62 12.11 3.94 7.11
CA LEU A 62 13.54 4.04 7.47
C LEU A 62 14.09 5.44 7.13
N THR A 63 13.74 6.00 5.97
CA THR A 63 14.15 7.35 5.56
C THR A 63 13.59 8.43 6.50
N ALA A 64 12.39 8.23 7.03
CA ALA A 64 11.80 9.12 8.03
C ALA A 64 12.34 8.90 9.46
N GLY A 65 13.37 8.05 9.65
CA GLY A 65 14.05 7.81 10.92
C GLY A 65 13.38 6.77 11.83
N ALA A 66 12.39 6.03 11.35
CA ALA A 66 11.77 4.97 12.12
C ALA A 66 12.61 3.68 12.13
N ASN A 67 12.54 2.90 13.20
CA ASN A 67 13.26 1.64 13.38
C ASN A 67 12.33 0.44 13.20
N GLU A 68 12.72 -0.51 12.36
CA GLU A 68 11.93 -1.73 12.14
C GLU A 68 12.13 -2.73 13.27
N ILE A 69 11.02 -3.22 13.83
CA ILE A 69 10.97 -4.33 14.77
C ILE A 69 10.00 -5.40 14.26
N LEU A 70 10.03 -6.58 14.84
CA LEU A 70 9.04 -7.62 14.55
C LEU A 70 8.41 -8.09 15.86
N MET A 71 7.13 -7.76 16.04
CA MET A 71 6.34 -8.17 17.21
C MET A 71 5.52 -9.43 16.90
N PRO A 72 5.16 -10.25 17.90
CA PRO A 72 4.35 -11.44 17.69
C PRO A 72 2.92 -11.10 17.25
N THR A 73 2.28 -12.01 16.52
CA THR A 73 0.85 -11.91 16.16
C THR A 73 -0.07 -12.28 17.31
N ILE A 74 0.36 -13.22 18.16
CA ILE A 74 -0.39 -13.63 19.36
C ILE A 74 0.08 -12.77 20.53
N GLN A 75 -0.88 -12.12 21.19
CA GLN A 75 -0.62 -11.18 22.27
C GLN A 75 -1.29 -11.64 23.55
N PRO A 76 -0.68 -11.37 24.73
CA PRO A 76 -1.33 -11.65 26.02
C PRO A 76 -2.48 -10.67 26.26
N ALA A 77 -3.61 -11.17 26.76
CA ALA A 77 -4.79 -10.35 27.06
C ALA A 77 -4.54 -9.35 28.20
N GLU A 78 -3.56 -9.61 29.07
CA GLU A 78 -3.26 -8.79 30.24
C GLU A 78 -2.90 -7.35 29.86
N ILE A 79 -2.05 -7.14 28.84
CA ILE A 79 -1.66 -5.79 28.40
C ILE A 79 -2.84 -5.01 27.82
N TRP A 80 -3.81 -5.70 27.20
CA TRP A 80 -5.04 -5.13 26.69
C TRP A 80 -6.05 -4.79 27.79
N LYS A 81 -6.08 -5.59 28.87
CA LYS A 81 -6.85 -5.30 30.08
C LYS A 81 -6.25 -4.08 30.79
N GLU A 82 -4.93 -3.94 30.82
CA GLU A 82 -4.22 -2.81 31.40
C GLU A 82 -4.54 -1.49 30.68
N SER A 83 -4.56 -1.49 29.33
CA SER A 83 -4.99 -0.33 28.52
C SER A 83 -6.50 -0.09 28.53
N ARG A 84 -7.30 -0.98 29.12
CA ARG A 84 -8.77 -1.00 29.18
C ARG A 84 -9.44 -1.23 27.80
N ARG A 85 -8.69 -1.64 26.78
CA ARG A 85 -9.23 -1.88 25.42
C ARG A 85 -9.71 -3.31 25.19
N TYR A 86 -9.44 -4.25 26.09
CA TYR A 86 -9.79 -5.65 25.88
C TYR A 86 -11.28 -5.88 25.63
N GLU A 87 -12.15 -5.21 26.39
CA GLU A 87 -13.59 -5.27 26.18
C GLU A 87 -14.08 -4.26 25.15
N ASP A 88 -13.53 -3.04 25.16
CA ASP A 88 -13.95 -1.93 24.29
C ASP A 88 -13.71 -2.21 22.80
N TYR A 89 -12.71 -3.04 22.45
CA TYR A 89 -12.45 -3.43 21.05
C TYR A 89 -13.58 -4.29 20.45
N GLY A 90 -14.39 -4.92 21.28
CA GLY A 90 -15.58 -5.62 20.86
C GLY A 90 -15.31 -6.98 20.19
N LYS A 91 -16.24 -7.35 19.28
CA LYS A 91 -16.29 -8.69 18.67
C LYS A 91 -15.27 -8.87 17.53
N GLU A 92 -14.70 -7.80 17.02
CA GLU A 92 -13.68 -7.89 15.95
C GLU A 92 -12.35 -8.46 16.44
N MET A 93 -12.11 -8.43 17.76
CA MET A 93 -10.94 -9.06 18.35
C MET A 93 -11.10 -10.58 18.40
N LEU A 94 -10.20 -11.31 17.73
CA LEU A 94 -10.14 -12.76 17.82
C LEU A 94 -9.47 -13.17 19.15
N ARG A 95 -10.28 -13.59 20.12
CA ARG A 95 -9.84 -14.07 21.44
C ARG A 95 -9.54 -15.56 21.39
N ILE A 96 -8.44 -15.96 22.02
CA ILE A 96 -7.91 -17.32 21.99
C ILE A 96 -7.60 -17.76 23.41
N LYS A 97 -7.81 -19.04 23.71
CA LYS A 97 -7.25 -19.68 24.90
C LYS A 97 -6.14 -20.64 24.49
N ASP A 98 -5.02 -20.59 25.21
CA ASP A 98 -3.97 -21.59 25.02
C ASP A 98 -4.31 -22.89 25.80
N ARG A 99 -3.43 -23.89 25.67
CA ARG A 99 -3.62 -25.20 26.37
C ARG A 99 -3.57 -25.11 27.90
N ASN A 100 -3.13 -23.98 28.45
CA ASN A 100 -3.07 -23.71 29.88
C ASN A 100 -4.17 -22.75 30.32
N ASP A 101 -5.23 -22.57 29.52
CA ASP A 101 -6.37 -21.68 29.75
C ASP A 101 -5.99 -20.17 29.88
N ARG A 102 -4.80 -19.77 29.42
CA ARG A 102 -4.43 -18.35 29.41
C ARG A 102 -5.16 -17.61 28.30
N ASP A 103 -5.68 -16.42 28.63
CA ASP A 103 -6.33 -15.54 27.66
C ASP A 103 -5.29 -14.90 26.77
N LEU A 104 -5.41 -15.12 25.47
CA LEU A 104 -4.60 -14.54 24.41
C LEU A 104 -5.53 -13.92 23.36
N LEU A 105 -4.94 -13.17 22.43
CA LEU A 105 -5.65 -12.68 21.25
C LEU A 105 -4.75 -12.67 20.02
N TYR A 106 -5.34 -12.74 18.84
CA TYR A 106 -4.62 -12.42 17.63
C TYR A 106 -4.64 -10.89 17.46
N GLY A 107 -3.47 -10.27 17.39
CA GLY A 107 -3.31 -8.81 17.40
C GLY A 107 -4.01 -8.11 16.23
N PRO A 108 -5.08 -7.34 16.49
CA PRO A 108 -5.72 -6.51 15.48
C PRO A 108 -4.94 -5.20 15.23
N THR A 109 -4.11 -4.82 16.19
CA THR A 109 -3.19 -3.67 16.23
C THR A 109 -2.21 -3.88 17.38
N ASN A 110 -1.23 -2.98 17.61
CA ASN A 110 -0.12 -3.27 18.52
C ASN A 110 0.24 -2.11 19.47
N GLU A 111 -0.66 -1.18 19.74
CA GLU A 111 -0.42 -0.08 20.68
C GLU A 111 0.04 -0.59 22.04
N GLU A 112 -0.63 -1.63 22.56
CA GLU A 112 -0.31 -2.22 23.86
C GLU A 112 1.05 -2.91 23.87
N LEU A 113 1.30 -3.72 22.83
CA LEU A 113 2.53 -4.52 22.78
C LEU A 113 3.78 -3.67 22.59
N VAL A 114 3.71 -2.63 21.74
CA VAL A 114 4.84 -1.71 21.55
C VAL A 114 5.06 -0.82 22.78
N THR A 115 3.99 -0.45 23.48
CA THR A 115 4.08 0.29 24.75
C THR A 115 4.73 -0.55 25.83
N ASP A 116 4.45 -1.86 25.87
CA ASP A 116 5.10 -2.80 26.81
C ASP A 116 6.60 -2.95 26.51
N ILE A 117 6.97 -3.05 25.23
CA ILE A 117 8.39 -3.03 24.80
C ILE A 117 9.05 -1.71 25.25
N PHE A 118 8.42 -0.57 24.95
CA PHE A 118 8.94 0.74 25.30
C PHE A 118 9.19 0.86 26.81
N ARG A 119 8.15 0.62 27.64
CA ARG A 119 8.25 0.77 29.11
C ARG A 119 9.27 -0.18 29.75
N THR A 120 9.57 -1.28 29.09
CA THR A 120 10.58 -2.24 29.58
C THR A 120 12.00 -1.73 29.36
N HIS A 121 12.27 -1.13 28.21
CA HIS A 121 13.64 -0.83 27.75
C HIS A 121 14.01 0.65 27.89
N ILE A 122 13.08 1.59 27.72
CA ILE A 122 13.38 3.03 27.69
C ILE A 122 13.04 3.67 29.05
N LYS A 123 13.98 4.40 29.61
CA LYS A 123 13.85 5.01 30.96
C LYS A 123 14.21 6.49 31.03
N SER A 124 14.85 7.03 29.99
CA SER A 124 15.36 8.39 30.00
C SER A 124 14.86 9.18 28.80
N TYR A 125 14.54 10.46 29.01
CA TYR A 125 14.19 11.41 27.95
C TYR A 125 15.28 11.54 26.87
N LYS A 126 16.54 11.22 27.18
CA LYS A 126 17.67 11.27 26.23
C LYS A 126 17.59 10.22 25.13
N GLU A 127 16.71 9.24 25.29
CA GLU A 127 16.49 8.16 24.32
C GLU A 127 15.34 8.48 23.35
N LEU A 128 14.75 9.69 23.47
CA LEU A 128 13.64 10.19 22.64
C LEU A 128 14.11 11.28 21.66
N PRO A 129 13.40 11.51 20.54
CA PRO A 129 12.20 10.77 20.10
C PRO A 129 12.53 9.37 19.58
N LEU A 130 11.59 8.45 19.73
CA LEU A 130 11.71 7.08 19.21
C LEU A 130 10.50 6.74 18.36
N ASN A 131 10.73 6.22 17.14
CA ASN A 131 9.68 5.69 16.30
C ASN A 131 9.98 4.24 15.96
N LEU A 132 9.07 3.33 16.32
CA LEU A 132 9.15 1.91 16.07
C LEU A 132 8.07 1.49 15.09
N PHE A 133 8.41 0.73 14.06
CA PHE A 133 7.42 0.19 13.14
C PHE A 133 7.64 -1.29 12.88
N HIS A 134 6.57 -1.97 12.48
CA HIS A 134 6.68 -3.31 11.90
C HIS A 134 5.72 -3.52 10.74
N ILE A 135 5.95 -4.59 10.00
CA ILE A 135 5.10 -5.05 8.91
C ILE A 135 4.67 -6.46 9.25
N GLN A 136 3.37 -6.63 9.54
CA GLN A 136 2.85 -7.87 10.10
C GLN A 136 1.43 -8.13 9.65
N TRP A 137 1.05 -9.40 9.57
CA TRP A 137 -0.33 -9.82 9.38
C TRP A 137 -1.17 -9.45 10.61
N LYS A 138 -2.36 -8.92 10.34
CA LYS A 138 -3.38 -8.59 11.33
C LYS A 138 -4.63 -9.38 11.05
N PHE A 139 -5.42 -9.58 12.08
CA PHE A 139 -6.75 -10.17 11.96
C PHE A 139 -7.77 -9.30 12.68
N ARG A 140 -8.84 -8.96 11.98
CA ARG A 140 -10.05 -8.32 12.51
C ARG A 140 -11.24 -9.11 12.03
N ASP A 141 -12.06 -9.61 12.94
CA ASP A 141 -13.24 -10.40 12.60
C ASP A 141 -14.36 -9.51 12.06
N GLU A 142 -14.07 -8.86 10.93
CA GLU A 142 -14.99 -7.98 10.22
C GLU A 142 -16.31 -8.69 9.92
N LEU A 143 -17.40 -8.08 10.34
CA LEU A 143 -18.75 -8.67 10.21
C LEU A 143 -19.18 -8.83 8.75
N ARG A 144 -18.76 -7.90 7.87
CA ARG A 144 -19.15 -7.87 6.46
C ARG A 144 -17.92 -7.63 5.57
N PRO A 145 -17.02 -8.63 5.46
CA PRO A 145 -15.89 -8.52 4.55
C PRO A 145 -16.42 -8.42 3.10
N ARG A 146 -15.85 -7.49 2.34
CA ARG A 146 -16.30 -7.19 0.97
C ARG A 146 -15.18 -6.59 0.15
N PHE A 147 -15.38 -6.52 -1.17
CA PHE A 147 -14.44 -5.89 -2.08
C PHE A 147 -13.03 -6.53 -2.08
N GLY A 148 -12.96 -7.85 -1.95
CA GLY A 148 -11.71 -8.57 -1.99
C GLY A 148 -10.77 -8.21 -0.83
N VAL A 149 -9.54 -7.87 -1.15
CA VAL A 149 -8.52 -7.48 -0.17
C VAL A 149 -8.70 -6.06 0.39
N MET A 150 -9.65 -5.29 -0.14
CA MET A 150 -9.91 -3.93 0.33
C MET A 150 -10.48 -3.90 1.74
N ARG A 151 -11.38 -4.83 2.07
CA ARG A 151 -11.98 -5.00 3.40
C ARG A 151 -12.01 -6.48 3.79
N GLY A 152 -10.81 -7.04 3.94
CA GLY A 152 -10.61 -8.41 4.40
C GLY A 152 -10.57 -8.52 5.92
N ARG A 153 -10.60 -9.76 6.41
CA ARG A 153 -10.44 -10.10 7.84
C ARG A 153 -8.97 -10.30 8.21
N GLU A 154 -8.19 -10.87 7.31
CA GLU A 154 -6.74 -11.03 7.43
C GLU A 154 -6.05 -10.15 6.39
N PHE A 155 -5.12 -9.31 6.84
CA PHE A 155 -4.45 -8.33 5.98
C PHE A 155 -3.06 -7.98 6.47
N LEU A 156 -2.17 -7.65 5.53
CA LEU A 156 -0.83 -7.17 5.84
C LEU A 156 -0.88 -5.67 6.12
N MET A 157 -0.37 -5.26 7.27
CA MET A 157 -0.33 -3.87 7.70
C MET A 157 1.09 -3.45 8.09
N LYS A 158 1.50 -2.25 7.71
CA LYS A 158 2.55 -1.52 8.37
C LYS A 158 1.92 -0.65 9.45
N ASP A 159 2.29 -0.85 10.66
CA ASP A 159 1.96 0.02 11.78
C ASP A 159 3.22 0.53 12.46
N ALA A 160 3.26 1.84 12.71
CA ALA A 160 4.35 2.53 13.36
C ALA A 160 3.82 3.29 14.59
N TYR A 161 4.70 3.53 15.54
CA TYR A 161 4.37 4.13 16.83
C TYR A 161 5.48 5.07 17.26
N SER A 162 5.15 6.33 17.50
CA SER A 162 6.10 7.28 18.06
C SER A 162 5.97 7.39 19.56
N PHE A 163 7.10 7.68 20.21
CA PHE A 163 7.24 7.97 21.62
C PHE A 163 8.05 9.25 21.76
N ASP A 164 7.46 10.24 22.38
CA ASP A 164 7.96 11.59 22.39
C ASP A 164 7.93 12.18 23.82
N TYR A 165 8.86 13.09 24.09
CA TYR A 165 9.02 13.70 25.40
C TYR A 165 7.82 14.58 25.81
N ASP A 166 7.35 15.40 24.86
CA ASP A 166 6.28 16.37 25.08
C ASP A 166 5.38 16.48 23.84
N TYR A 167 4.35 17.31 23.96
CA TYR A 167 3.39 17.55 22.86
C TYR A 167 4.07 18.12 21.61
N ALA A 168 4.98 19.10 21.77
CA ALA A 168 5.64 19.72 20.63
C ALA A 168 6.53 18.72 19.85
N CYS A 169 7.25 17.86 20.55
CA CYS A 169 8.02 16.77 19.96
C CYS A 169 7.11 15.77 19.26
N SER A 170 5.97 15.41 19.86
CA SER A 170 5.03 14.44 19.26
C SER A 170 4.37 14.99 17.98
N ILE A 171 4.12 16.28 17.87
CA ILE A 171 3.67 16.91 16.62
C ILE A 171 4.75 16.83 15.54
N LYS A 172 6.03 16.98 15.87
CA LYS A 172 7.12 16.78 14.89
C LYS A 172 7.15 15.34 14.37
N SER A 173 7.02 14.35 15.25
CA SER A 173 6.92 12.94 14.85
C SER A 173 5.69 12.67 13.99
N TYR A 174 4.55 13.28 14.31
CA TYR A 174 3.33 13.21 13.51
C TYR A 174 3.55 13.79 12.11
N ASN A 175 4.17 14.95 11.99
CA ASN A 175 4.47 15.60 10.72
C ASN A 175 5.45 14.77 9.86
N LYS A 176 6.48 14.16 10.47
CA LYS A 176 7.37 13.22 9.77
C LYS A 176 6.58 12.07 9.14
N MET A 177 5.67 11.46 9.88
CA MET A 177 4.85 10.36 9.37
C MET A 177 3.83 10.81 8.32
N PHE A 178 3.24 12.00 8.46
CA PHE A 178 2.37 12.59 7.45
C PHE A 178 3.10 12.70 6.10
N ILE A 179 4.29 13.29 6.09
CA ILE A 179 5.09 13.46 4.88
C ILE A 179 5.57 12.11 4.32
N ALA A 180 6.01 11.19 5.17
CA ALA A 180 6.41 9.85 4.75
C ALA A 180 5.27 9.08 4.06
N TYR A 181 4.02 9.26 4.49
CA TYR A 181 2.85 8.68 3.86
C TYR A 181 2.57 9.31 2.49
N MET A 182 2.64 10.64 2.39
CA MET A 182 2.50 11.32 1.09
C MET A 182 3.56 10.83 0.08
N GLN A 183 4.81 10.67 0.53
CA GLN A 183 5.90 10.12 -0.27
C GLN A 183 5.64 8.66 -0.70
N LEU A 184 5.22 7.81 0.25
CA LEU A 184 4.87 6.41 -0.02
C LEU A 184 3.83 6.30 -1.13
N PHE A 185 2.70 7.00 -0.98
CA PHE A 185 1.60 6.91 -1.94
C PHE A 185 2.01 7.44 -3.32
N LYS A 186 2.73 8.55 -3.37
CA LYS A 186 3.28 9.09 -4.62
C LYS A 186 4.23 8.10 -5.32
N LYS A 187 5.13 7.44 -4.57
CA LYS A 187 6.08 6.46 -5.13
C LYS A 187 5.40 5.23 -5.70
N ILE A 188 4.32 4.76 -5.11
CA ILE A 188 3.55 3.63 -5.65
C ILE A 188 2.55 4.04 -6.75
N GLY A 189 2.55 5.31 -7.15
CA GLY A 189 1.71 5.81 -8.23
C GLY A 189 0.27 6.14 -7.85
N LEU A 190 0.03 6.45 -6.56
CA LEU A 190 -1.26 6.89 -6.05
C LEU A 190 -1.22 8.37 -5.64
N LYS A 191 -2.29 9.09 -5.94
CA LYS A 191 -2.53 10.44 -5.41
C LYS A 191 -3.42 10.33 -4.19
N ALA A 192 -2.80 10.37 -3.01
CA ALA A 192 -3.52 10.36 -1.74
C ALA A 192 -3.86 11.78 -1.30
N ILE A 193 -5.06 11.97 -0.78
CA ILE A 193 -5.55 13.23 -0.21
C ILE A 193 -5.67 13.05 1.30
N PRO A 194 -4.86 13.75 2.10
CA PRO A 194 -5.02 13.73 3.55
C PRO A 194 -6.30 14.47 3.94
N MET A 195 -7.14 13.81 4.71
CA MET A 195 -8.41 14.35 5.19
C MET A 195 -8.44 14.32 6.71
N LYS A 196 -8.94 15.38 7.30
CA LYS A 196 -9.19 15.42 8.74
C LYS A 196 -10.22 14.34 9.09
N ALA A 197 -9.88 13.47 10.06
CA ALA A 197 -10.66 12.29 10.39
C ALA A 197 -11.09 12.27 11.87
N ASP A 198 -12.03 11.39 12.18
CA ASP A 198 -12.38 11.07 13.56
C ASP A 198 -11.31 10.16 14.18
N THR A 199 -11.01 10.35 15.46
CA THR A 199 -10.06 9.53 16.19
C THR A 199 -10.65 8.19 16.65
N GLY A 200 -11.97 8.08 16.68
CA GLY A 200 -12.69 6.85 17.03
C GLY A 200 -12.25 6.25 18.38
N PRO A 201 -12.33 4.92 18.53
CA PRO A 201 -11.90 4.22 19.76
C PRO A 201 -10.40 4.35 20.07
N ILE A 202 -9.57 4.64 19.06
CA ILE A 202 -8.13 4.90 19.26
C ILE A 202 -7.95 6.15 20.13
N GLY A 203 -8.78 7.20 19.89
CA GLY A 203 -8.79 8.45 20.64
C GLY A 203 -7.66 9.39 20.23
N GLY A 204 -7.56 10.52 20.93
CA GLY A 204 -6.60 11.59 20.64
C GLY A 204 -7.27 12.87 20.15
N ASP A 205 -6.47 13.85 19.77
CA ASP A 205 -6.90 15.20 19.41
C ASP A 205 -6.64 15.53 17.92
N LEU A 206 -5.77 14.76 17.25
CA LEU A 206 -5.41 14.99 15.86
C LEU A 206 -5.36 13.66 15.09
N SER A 207 -6.03 13.63 13.93
CA SER A 207 -6.08 12.46 13.08
C SER A 207 -6.27 12.85 11.61
N HIS A 208 -5.56 12.16 10.72
CA HIS A 208 -5.76 12.27 9.26
C HIS A 208 -5.86 10.89 8.63
N GLU A 209 -6.87 10.74 7.79
CA GLU A 209 -6.99 9.64 6.83
C GLU A 209 -6.38 10.05 5.48
N PHE A 210 -5.72 9.11 4.82
CA PHE A 210 -5.22 9.28 3.47
C PHE A 210 -6.15 8.56 2.51
N ILE A 211 -6.81 9.31 1.65
CA ILE A 211 -7.88 8.83 0.77
C ILE A 211 -7.44 8.87 -0.69
N ILE A 212 -7.67 7.78 -1.41
CA ILE A 212 -7.55 7.71 -2.87
C ILE A 212 -8.94 7.85 -3.46
N ILE A 213 -9.11 8.76 -4.41
CA ILE A 213 -10.38 8.94 -5.12
C ILE A 213 -10.61 7.74 -6.03
N ALA A 214 -11.76 7.09 -5.86
CA ALA A 214 -12.22 5.98 -6.69
C ALA A 214 -13.74 5.84 -6.59
N ASP A 215 -14.42 5.64 -7.72
CA ASP A 215 -15.88 5.50 -7.77
C ASP A 215 -16.39 4.33 -6.92
N THR A 216 -15.56 3.32 -6.74
CA THR A 216 -15.83 2.13 -5.93
C THR A 216 -15.44 2.29 -4.46
N GLY A 217 -15.00 3.49 -4.06
CA GLY A 217 -14.61 3.79 -2.69
C GLY A 217 -15.74 3.55 -1.67
N GLU A 218 -15.38 3.15 -0.45
CA GLU A 218 -16.37 2.90 0.62
C GLU A 218 -16.87 4.18 1.28
N SER A 219 -16.01 5.18 1.39
CA SER A 219 -16.31 6.44 2.08
C SER A 219 -16.75 7.51 1.10
N GLU A 220 -17.81 8.24 1.46
CA GLU A 220 -18.19 9.48 0.80
C GLU A 220 -17.27 10.59 1.31
N VAL A 221 -16.74 11.42 0.41
CA VAL A 221 -15.76 12.47 0.74
C VAL A 221 -16.06 13.75 -0.01
N TYR A 222 -15.66 14.88 0.61
CA TYR A 222 -15.85 16.23 0.11
C TYR A 222 -14.48 16.90 -0.01
N ILE A 223 -14.16 17.39 -1.22
CA ILE A 223 -12.81 17.86 -1.54
C ILE A 223 -12.93 19.17 -2.31
N GLU A 224 -12.13 20.14 -1.94
CA GLU A 224 -11.91 21.35 -2.71
C GLU A 224 -11.25 21.01 -4.07
N GLU A 225 -11.80 21.54 -5.17
CA GLU A 225 -11.32 21.25 -6.53
C GLU A 225 -9.83 21.59 -6.72
N ASP A 226 -9.37 22.69 -6.16
CA ASP A 226 -7.96 23.12 -6.24
C ASP A 226 -7.02 22.07 -5.64
N PHE A 227 -7.46 21.31 -4.63
CA PHE A 227 -6.66 20.25 -4.03
C PHE A 227 -6.42 19.07 -4.98
N LEU A 228 -7.39 18.77 -5.85
CA LEU A 228 -7.21 17.72 -6.86
C LEU A 228 -6.12 18.07 -7.88
N ASN A 229 -5.86 19.34 -8.10
CA ASN A 229 -4.85 19.82 -9.01
C ASN A 229 -3.52 20.17 -8.32
N TYR A 230 -3.52 20.18 -6.96
CA TYR A 230 -2.33 20.51 -6.21
C TYR A 230 -1.30 19.38 -6.28
N GLU A 231 -0.08 19.73 -6.67
CA GLU A 231 1.09 18.85 -6.63
C GLU A 231 2.22 19.56 -5.88
N ASP A 232 2.66 18.98 -4.78
CA ASP A 232 3.87 19.45 -4.09
C ASP A 232 5.09 18.66 -4.52
N ASN A 233 6.22 19.36 -4.58
CA ASN A 233 7.50 18.72 -4.80
C ASN A 233 8.08 18.25 -3.45
N LEU A 234 7.69 17.06 -3.04
CA LEU A 234 8.22 16.40 -1.84
C LEU A 234 9.59 15.73 -2.08
N ASN A 235 10.19 15.91 -3.28
CA ASN A 235 11.51 15.36 -3.55
C ASN A 235 12.54 16.07 -2.66
N ASN A 236 13.40 15.29 -2.01
CA ASN A 236 14.48 15.78 -1.14
C ASN A 236 14.00 16.53 0.14
N VAL A 237 12.87 16.12 0.72
CA VAL A 237 12.47 16.59 2.05
C VAL A 237 13.50 16.10 3.07
N ASP A 238 14.06 17.02 3.84
CA ASP A 238 14.84 16.69 5.03
C ASP A 238 13.88 16.48 6.20
N TYR A 239 13.86 15.29 6.76
CA TYR A 239 12.98 14.96 7.89
C TYR A 239 13.43 15.59 9.21
N GLU A 240 14.61 16.19 9.26
CA GLU A 240 15.06 16.95 10.44
C GLU A 240 14.64 18.43 10.39
N ASP A 241 14.15 18.90 9.25
CA ASP A 241 13.61 20.25 9.10
C ASP A 241 12.23 20.41 9.79
N ASP A 242 11.79 21.68 9.90
CA ASP A 242 10.42 22.00 10.33
C ASP A 242 9.41 21.69 9.22
N LEU A 243 8.79 20.53 9.31
CA LEU A 243 7.80 20.02 8.34
C LEU A 243 6.41 20.64 8.53
N GLN A 244 6.16 21.43 9.57
CA GLN A 244 4.84 21.97 9.87
C GLN A 244 4.28 22.81 8.70
N LYS A 245 5.12 23.61 8.06
CA LYS A 245 4.70 24.44 6.92
C LYS A 245 4.19 23.63 5.74
N ILE A 246 4.79 22.44 5.50
CA ILE A 246 4.36 21.53 4.43
C ILE A 246 3.01 20.93 4.80
N VAL A 247 2.86 20.45 6.03
CA VAL A 247 1.61 19.90 6.55
C VAL A 247 0.50 20.94 6.51
N ASP A 248 0.76 22.17 7.00
CA ASP A 248 -0.19 23.30 6.98
C ASP A 248 -0.70 23.58 5.56
N LYS A 249 0.17 23.49 4.56
CA LYS A 249 -0.20 23.69 3.17
C LYS A 249 -1.17 22.63 2.67
N TYR A 250 -0.91 21.36 2.96
CA TYR A 250 -1.84 20.28 2.62
C TYR A 250 -3.17 20.39 3.37
N THR A 251 -3.13 20.76 4.64
CA THR A 251 -4.32 20.87 5.49
C THR A 251 -5.06 22.21 5.37
N SER A 252 -4.52 23.16 4.58
CA SER A 252 -5.21 24.41 4.24
C SER A 252 -6.33 24.23 3.22
N PHE A 253 -6.27 23.17 2.42
CA PHE A 253 -7.36 22.80 1.52
C PHE A 253 -8.49 22.15 2.30
N TYR A 254 -9.73 22.39 1.85
CA TYR A 254 -10.86 21.68 2.42
C TYR A 254 -10.91 20.24 1.88
N ALA A 255 -10.74 19.27 2.77
CA ALA A 255 -10.92 17.86 2.49
C ALA A 255 -11.44 17.16 3.74
N ALA A 256 -12.60 16.51 3.64
CA ALA A 256 -13.25 15.87 4.78
C ALA A 256 -14.00 14.59 4.37
N THR A 257 -14.00 13.60 5.25
CA THR A 257 -14.95 12.49 5.18
C THR A 257 -16.37 12.97 5.48
N ASP A 258 -17.39 12.18 5.11
CA ASP A 258 -18.80 12.52 5.36
C ASP A 258 -19.07 12.84 6.84
N GLU A 259 -18.44 12.08 7.75
CA GLU A 259 -18.57 12.25 9.20
C GLU A 259 -18.02 13.58 9.73
N LYS A 260 -17.04 14.17 9.05
CA LYS A 260 -16.37 15.42 9.41
C LYS A 260 -16.72 16.58 8.49
N HIS A 261 -17.57 16.35 7.49
CA HIS A 261 -17.99 17.39 6.58
C HIS A 261 -18.89 18.42 7.29
N ASP A 262 -18.44 19.68 7.32
CA ASP A 262 -19.24 20.82 7.73
C ASP A 262 -19.22 21.88 6.61
N PRO A 263 -20.35 22.09 5.90
CA PRO A 263 -20.43 23.08 4.84
C PRO A 263 -20.10 24.51 5.28
N LYS A 264 -20.24 24.81 6.58
CA LYS A 264 -19.93 26.15 7.14
C LYS A 264 -18.42 26.44 7.21
N LEU A 265 -17.60 25.38 7.20
CA LEU A 265 -16.14 25.51 7.20
C LEU A 265 -15.57 25.71 5.80
N PHE A 266 -16.39 25.50 4.76
CA PHE A 266 -15.99 25.72 3.36
C PHE A 266 -16.28 27.17 2.96
N ASN A 267 -15.22 27.98 2.80
CA ASN A 267 -15.32 29.46 2.62
C ASN A 267 -15.35 29.89 1.16
N LYS A 268 -15.40 28.92 0.19
CA LYS A 268 -15.43 29.19 -1.25
C LYS A 268 -16.82 28.91 -1.84
N ASP A 269 -17.01 29.16 -3.15
CA ASP A 269 -18.23 28.79 -3.87
C ASP A 269 -18.42 27.26 -3.78
N LEU A 270 -19.61 26.83 -3.40
CA LEU A 270 -19.98 25.40 -3.31
C LEU A 270 -19.79 24.65 -4.64
N LYS A 271 -19.72 25.34 -5.77
CA LYS A 271 -19.36 24.74 -7.07
C LYS A 271 -17.94 24.20 -7.12
N CYS A 272 -17.05 24.73 -6.28
CA CYS A 272 -15.66 24.26 -6.15
C CYS A 272 -15.51 23.09 -5.14
N LEU A 273 -16.61 22.64 -4.54
CA LEU A 273 -16.64 21.51 -3.63
C LEU A 273 -17.08 20.25 -4.38
N ILE A 274 -16.19 19.32 -4.54
CA ILE A 274 -16.42 18.03 -5.20
C ILE A 274 -16.85 17.01 -4.16
N LYS A 275 -18.05 16.45 -4.36
CA LYS A 275 -18.53 15.28 -3.61
C LYS A 275 -18.21 14.03 -4.42
N THR A 276 -17.46 13.09 -3.86
CA THR A 276 -17.05 11.86 -4.53
C THR A 276 -16.89 10.71 -3.53
N ARG A 277 -16.39 9.58 -4.00
CA ARG A 277 -16.07 8.42 -3.14
C ARG A 277 -14.57 8.19 -3.08
N GLY A 278 -14.13 7.61 -1.97
CA GLY A 278 -12.73 7.34 -1.75
C GLY A 278 -12.45 6.04 -0.99
N ILE A 279 -11.21 5.61 -1.11
CA ILE A 279 -10.65 4.44 -0.45
C ILE A 279 -9.65 4.94 0.58
N GLU A 280 -9.87 4.65 1.85
CA GLU A 280 -8.90 4.87 2.92
C GLU A 280 -7.72 3.91 2.76
N VAL A 281 -6.52 4.45 2.57
CA VAL A 281 -5.29 3.66 2.37
C VAL A 281 -4.30 3.77 3.52
N GLY A 282 -4.45 4.77 4.37
CA GLY A 282 -3.63 4.97 5.55
C GLY A 282 -4.31 5.89 6.54
N HIS A 283 -3.93 5.78 7.81
CA HIS A 283 -4.47 6.57 8.89
C HIS A 283 -3.38 6.87 9.90
N ILE A 284 -3.31 8.12 10.34
CA ILE A 284 -2.36 8.57 11.36
C ILE A 284 -3.10 9.24 12.53
N PHE A 285 -2.63 8.95 13.73
CA PHE A 285 -3.23 9.40 14.98
C PHE A 285 -2.19 10.01 15.90
N HIS A 286 -2.52 11.14 16.51
CA HIS A 286 -1.87 11.65 17.69
C HIS A 286 -2.81 11.43 18.87
N PHE A 287 -2.48 10.56 19.79
CA PHE A 287 -3.35 10.22 20.91
C PHE A 287 -2.78 10.60 22.30
N GLY A 288 -1.73 11.41 22.29
CA GLY A 288 -1.18 11.95 23.53
C GLY A 288 -0.71 10.85 24.49
N GLN A 289 -1.21 10.86 25.69
CA GLN A 289 -0.80 9.95 26.78
C GLN A 289 -1.81 8.84 27.06
N LYS A 290 -2.79 8.63 26.17
CA LYS A 290 -3.89 7.67 26.36
C LYS A 290 -3.45 6.24 26.70
N TYR A 291 -2.32 5.79 26.15
CA TYR A 291 -1.77 4.44 26.41
C TYR A 291 -0.63 4.49 27.43
N SER A 292 0.21 5.50 27.38
CA SER A 292 1.36 5.61 28.27
C SER A 292 0.96 5.78 29.75
N GLU A 293 -0.10 6.51 30.06
CA GLU A 293 -0.59 6.68 31.43
C GLU A 293 -1.06 5.36 32.04
N PRO A 294 -2.09 4.64 31.50
CA PRO A 294 -2.59 3.42 32.12
C PRO A 294 -1.56 2.30 32.15
N MET A 295 -0.70 2.20 31.15
CA MET A 295 0.36 1.21 31.05
C MET A 295 1.66 1.64 31.74
N LYS A 296 1.70 2.81 32.37
CA LYS A 296 2.87 3.35 33.09
C LYS A 296 4.15 3.38 32.22
N ALA A 297 4.00 3.75 30.95
CA ALA A 297 5.11 3.94 30.03
C ALA A 297 5.75 5.31 30.28
N ASN A 298 6.57 5.39 31.32
CA ASN A 298 7.15 6.61 31.85
C ASN A 298 8.66 6.68 31.62
N ILE A 299 9.16 7.89 31.53
CA ILE A 299 10.59 8.23 31.49
C ILE A 299 10.94 9.21 32.61
N ASN A 300 12.23 9.23 32.97
CA ASN A 300 12.75 10.29 33.82
C ASN A 300 13.10 11.50 32.95
N ASN A 301 12.55 12.67 33.30
CA ASN A 301 12.86 13.93 32.67
C ASN A 301 14.19 14.51 33.18
N ASP A 302 14.58 15.68 32.68
CA ASP A 302 15.81 16.38 33.07
C ASP A 302 15.84 16.81 34.55
N GLU A 303 14.68 16.99 35.19
CA GLU A 303 14.53 17.24 36.62
C GLU A 303 14.48 15.97 37.48
N GLY A 304 14.62 14.79 36.86
CA GLY A 304 14.50 13.51 37.56
C GLY A 304 13.07 13.07 37.90
N LYS A 305 12.05 13.79 37.41
CA LYS A 305 10.64 13.40 37.57
C LYS A 305 10.26 12.30 36.59
N ASN A 306 9.44 11.38 37.07
CA ASN A 306 8.90 10.30 36.24
C ASN A 306 7.60 10.80 35.57
N ILE A 307 7.61 10.89 34.22
CA ILE A 307 6.50 11.42 33.42
C ILE A 307 6.10 10.42 32.32
N PRO A 308 4.78 10.30 31.99
CA PRO A 308 4.34 9.51 30.87
C PRO A 308 4.72 10.17 29.52
N VAL A 309 5.04 9.36 28.52
CA VAL A 309 5.41 9.84 27.19
C VAL A 309 4.19 10.14 26.32
N PHE A 310 4.36 11.04 25.34
CA PHE A 310 3.39 11.25 24.28
C PHE A 310 3.56 10.19 23.18
N MET A 311 2.46 9.77 22.58
CA MET A 311 2.45 8.70 21.59
C MET A 311 1.58 9.04 20.38
N GLY A 312 2.00 8.53 19.22
CA GLY A 312 1.22 8.49 17.99
C GLY A 312 1.18 7.08 17.39
N SER A 313 0.18 6.81 16.57
CA SER A 313 0.04 5.55 15.82
C SER A 313 -0.22 5.84 14.34
N TYR A 314 0.42 5.07 13.46
CA TYR A 314 0.47 5.36 12.03
C TYR A 314 0.33 4.07 11.22
N GLY A 315 -0.86 3.81 10.67
CA GLY A 315 -1.22 2.56 10.01
C GLY A 315 -1.37 2.69 8.49
N VAL A 316 -0.85 1.71 7.74
CA VAL A 316 -1.07 1.53 6.29
C VAL A 316 -1.42 0.08 6.00
N GLY A 317 -2.56 -0.16 5.37
CA GLY A 317 -2.97 -1.49 4.92
C GLY A 317 -2.29 -1.88 3.61
N LEU A 318 -1.12 -2.54 3.68
CA LEU A 318 -0.31 -2.85 2.49
C LEU A 318 -1.03 -3.77 1.49
N SER A 319 -1.78 -4.75 1.96
CA SER A 319 -2.61 -5.61 1.10
C SER A 319 -3.75 -4.81 0.44
N ARG A 320 -4.34 -3.82 1.14
CA ARG A 320 -5.34 -2.91 0.58
C ARG A 320 -4.76 -2.04 -0.53
N LEU A 321 -3.51 -1.60 -0.40
CA LEU A 321 -2.83 -0.80 -1.42
C LEU A 321 -2.79 -1.49 -2.79
N VAL A 322 -2.64 -2.82 -2.85
CA VAL A 322 -2.69 -3.55 -4.13
C VAL A 322 -4.03 -3.33 -4.81
N GLY A 323 -5.13 -3.46 -4.07
CA GLY A 323 -6.47 -3.18 -4.58
C GLY A 323 -6.66 -1.72 -4.99
N ALA A 324 -6.22 -0.76 -4.17
CA ALA A 324 -6.33 0.67 -4.44
C ALA A 324 -5.56 1.10 -5.70
N VAL A 325 -4.36 0.53 -5.91
CA VAL A 325 -3.60 0.77 -7.15
C VAL A 325 -4.38 0.29 -8.37
N ILE A 326 -5.01 -0.89 -8.30
CA ILE A 326 -5.80 -1.43 -9.42
C ILE A 326 -7.05 -0.57 -9.66
N GLU A 327 -7.77 -0.13 -8.60
CA GLU A 327 -8.92 0.76 -8.77
C GLU A 327 -8.56 2.07 -9.48
N ALA A 328 -7.39 2.64 -9.15
CA ALA A 328 -6.91 3.87 -9.77
C ALA A 328 -6.27 3.65 -11.16
N ASN A 329 -5.84 2.43 -11.49
CA ASN A 329 -5.02 2.14 -12.67
C ASN A 329 -5.46 0.84 -13.36
N HIS A 330 -6.59 0.90 -14.07
CA HIS A 330 -7.08 -0.20 -14.91
C HIS A 330 -7.87 0.32 -16.11
N ASP A 331 -8.13 -0.57 -17.06
CA ASP A 331 -9.07 -0.36 -18.15
C ASP A 331 -9.92 -1.62 -18.39
N LYS A 332 -10.70 -1.63 -19.46
CA LYS A 332 -11.55 -2.79 -19.83
C LYS A 332 -10.75 -4.05 -20.14
N ALA A 333 -9.48 -3.93 -20.52
CA ALA A 333 -8.63 -5.07 -20.88
C ALA A 333 -7.93 -5.69 -19.63
N GLY A 334 -7.69 -4.90 -18.59
CA GLY A 334 -7.04 -5.39 -17.38
C GLY A 334 -6.33 -4.32 -16.56
N ILE A 335 -5.36 -4.74 -15.79
CA ILE A 335 -4.57 -3.92 -14.88
C ILE A 335 -3.59 -3.02 -15.65
N ILE A 336 -3.20 -1.89 -15.06
CA ILE A 336 -2.13 -1.00 -15.55
C ILE A 336 -1.20 -0.72 -14.36
N TRP A 337 -0.12 -1.49 -14.25
CA TRP A 337 0.79 -1.31 -13.11
C TRP A 337 1.65 -0.07 -13.23
N PRO A 338 1.77 0.75 -12.16
CA PRO A 338 2.84 1.73 -12.02
C PRO A 338 4.23 1.05 -12.06
N TYR A 339 5.19 1.71 -12.69
CA TYR A 339 6.55 1.16 -12.85
C TYR A 339 7.20 0.74 -11.54
N ALA A 340 7.02 1.52 -10.47
CA ALA A 340 7.69 1.32 -9.20
C ALA A 340 7.34 0.00 -8.49
N ILE A 341 6.14 -0.54 -8.74
CA ILE A 341 5.64 -1.72 -8.03
C ILE A 341 5.57 -2.98 -8.91
N THR A 342 5.81 -2.85 -10.22
CA THR A 342 5.77 -4.00 -11.12
C THR A 342 6.97 -4.93 -10.92
N PRO A 343 6.77 -6.26 -10.90
CA PRO A 343 7.88 -7.20 -10.78
C PRO A 343 8.69 -7.33 -12.07
N TRP A 344 8.08 -7.00 -13.21
CA TRP A 344 8.73 -7.03 -14.53
C TRP A 344 8.34 -5.79 -15.33
N TYR A 345 9.35 -5.12 -15.90
CA TYR A 345 9.13 -3.99 -16.80
C TYR A 345 8.61 -4.42 -18.16
N TYR A 346 9.08 -5.59 -18.63
CA TYR A 346 8.80 -6.12 -19.96
C TYR A 346 8.03 -7.43 -19.89
N ASN A 347 7.00 -7.52 -20.73
CA ASN A 347 6.35 -8.78 -21.09
C ASN A 347 6.78 -9.14 -22.52
N LEU A 348 7.68 -10.10 -22.69
CA LEU A 348 8.12 -10.59 -23.98
C LEU A 348 7.19 -11.71 -24.44
N ILE A 349 6.51 -11.52 -25.55
CA ILE A 349 5.44 -12.40 -26.02
C ILE A 349 5.87 -13.05 -27.34
N ASN A 350 6.14 -14.35 -27.30
CA ASN A 350 6.35 -15.15 -28.49
C ASN A 350 5.00 -15.63 -29.05
N LEU A 351 4.53 -15.04 -30.13
CA LEU A 351 3.23 -15.39 -30.74
C LEU A 351 3.19 -16.80 -31.38
N LYS A 352 4.36 -17.37 -31.67
CA LYS A 352 4.47 -18.71 -32.29
C LYS A 352 5.66 -19.49 -31.74
N ASN A 353 5.49 -19.95 -30.50
CA ASN A 353 6.47 -20.86 -29.88
C ASN A 353 6.67 -22.14 -30.71
N GLY A 354 7.92 -22.57 -30.86
CA GLY A 354 8.33 -23.67 -31.75
C GLY A 354 8.67 -23.23 -33.19
N ASP A 355 8.51 -21.95 -33.53
CA ASP A 355 9.05 -21.36 -34.78
C ASP A 355 10.50 -20.93 -34.49
N ILE A 356 11.44 -21.50 -35.25
CA ILE A 356 12.89 -21.36 -35.01
C ILE A 356 13.34 -19.89 -34.96
N ASP A 357 12.83 -19.06 -35.85
CA ASP A 357 13.23 -17.66 -35.93
C ASP A 357 12.59 -16.81 -34.80
N CYS A 358 11.32 -17.06 -34.47
CA CYS A 358 10.66 -16.42 -33.34
C CYS A 358 11.34 -16.81 -32.03
N ASP A 359 11.63 -18.09 -31.82
CA ASP A 359 12.27 -18.60 -30.61
C ASP A 359 13.67 -18.02 -30.42
N LYS A 360 14.45 -17.94 -31.51
CA LYS A 360 15.80 -17.37 -31.51
C LYS A 360 15.75 -15.90 -31.11
N ILE A 361 14.95 -15.07 -31.77
CA ILE A 361 14.84 -13.63 -31.50
C ILE A 361 14.34 -13.39 -30.08
N CYS A 362 13.31 -14.11 -29.63
CA CYS A 362 12.82 -13.99 -28.24
C CYS A 362 13.91 -14.36 -27.22
N SER A 363 14.68 -15.43 -27.49
CA SER A 363 15.80 -15.82 -26.62
C SER A 363 16.90 -14.76 -26.57
N ASP A 364 17.22 -14.17 -27.71
CA ASP A 364 18.23 -13.08 -27.79
C ASP A 364 17.77 -11.85 -27.00
N ILE A 365 16.51 -11.40 -27.20
CA ILE A 365 15.93 -10.27 -26.43
C ILE A 365 15.86 -10.59 -24.94
N TYR A 366 15.38 -11.77 -24.57
CA TYR A 366 15.27 -12.22 -23.16
C TYR A 366 16.62 -12.19 -22.45
N ASN A 367 17.63 -12.78 -23.07
CA ASN A 367 18.99 -12.84 -22.52
C ASN A 367 19.60 -11.42 -22.45
N TYR A 368 19.40 -10.60 -23.46
CA TYR A 368 19.88 -9.23 -23.47
C TYR A 368 19.30 -8.43 -22.30
N ILE A 369 17.98 -8.44 -22.09
CA ILE A 369 17.33 -7.74 -20.97
C ILE A 369 17.92 -8.19 -19.62
N LYS A 370 18.22 -9.48 -19.48
CA LYS A 370 18.84 -10.03 -18.27
C LYS A 370 20.25 -9.50 -18.02
N THR A 371 21.04 -9.28 -19.07
CA THR A 371 22.40 -8.71 -18.92
C THR A 371 22.38 -7.28 -18.36
N LEU A 372 21.28 -6.55 -18.55
CA LEU A 372 21.09 -5.20 -18.05
C LEU A 372 20.56 -5.15 -16.60
N SER A 373 20.45 -6.30 -15.92
CA SER A 373 19.80 -6.42 -14.60
C SER A 373 18.34 -5.95 -14.60
N LYS A 374 17.73 -5.84 -15.78
CA LYS A 374 16.31 -5.51 -15.95
C LYS A 374 15.43 -6.76 -15.86
N THR A 375 14.17 -6.55 -15.56
CA THR A 375 13.23 -7.63 -15.30
C THR A 375 12.30 -7.88 -16.50
N VAL A 376 12.12 -9.12 -16.88
CA VAL A 376 11.27 -9.54 -17.99
C VAL A 376 10.52 -10.84 -17.67
N LEU A 377 9.24 -10.85 -18.00
CA LEU A 377 8.42 -12.05 -18.09
C LEU A 377 8.36 -12.47 -19.56
N TYR A 378 8.82 -13.68 -19.88
CA TYR A 378 8.78 -14.22 -21.24
C TYR A 378 7.66 -15.25 -21.38
N ASP A 379 6.67 -14.95 -22.23
CA ASP A 379 5.60 -15.89 -22.59
C ASP A 379 6.09 -16.86 -23.68
N ASP A 380 6.67 -17.94 -23.21
CA ASP A 380 7.16 -19.10 -23.98
C ASP A 380 6.13 -20.25 -24.04
N THR A 381 4.87 -20.00 -23.73
CA THR A 381 3.81 -21.02 -23.73
C THR A 381 3.35 -21.36 -25.16
N ASN A 382 2.63 -22.51 -25.33
CA ASN A 382 2.06 -22.93 -26.62
C ASN A 382 0.61 -22.40 -26.81
N GLU A 383 0.19 -21.37 -26.08
CA GLU A 383 -1.15 -20.81 -26.25
C GLU A 383 -1.30 -20.06 -27.58
N ARG A 384 -2.54 -19.88 -28.02
CA ARG A 384 -2.85 -19.08 -29.22
C ARG A 384 -2.48 -17.64 -29.04
N ALA A 385 -2.01 -16.95 -30.08
CA ALA A 385 -1.59 -15.57 -30.07
C ALA A 385 -2.61 -14.62 -29.40
N GLY A 386 -3.90 -14.73 -29.74
CA GLY A 386 -4.96 -13.91 -29.13
C GLY A 386 -5.10 -14.13 -27.62
N THR A 387 -4.90 -15.38 -27.14
CA THR A 387 -4.93 -15.69 -25.69
C THR A 387 -3.74 -15.06 -24.97
N LYS A 388 -2.55 -15.14 -25.57
CA LYS A 388 -1.33 -14.52 -25.01
C LYS A 388 -1.47 -13.00 -24.88
N LEU A 389 -1.95 -12.33 -25.93
CA LEU A 389 -2.16 -10.88 -25.93
C LEU A 389 -3.22 -10.45 -24.89
N ALA A 390 -4.34 -11.16 -24.83
CA ALA A 390 -5.38 -10.89 -23.81
C ALA A 390 -4.87 -11.12 -22.39
N LYS A 391 -4.06 -12.17 -22.15
CA LYS A 391 -3.40 -12.42 -20.88
C LYS A 391 -2.41 -11.29 -20.52
N ALA A 392 -1.60 -10.85 -21.48
CA ALA A 392 -0.63 -9.77 -21.31
C ALA A 392 -1.34 -8.46 -20.90
N ASP A 393 -2.45 -8.12 -21.54
CA ASP A 393 -3.24 -6.94 -21.17
C ASP A 393 -3.86 -7.10 -19.79
N LEU A 394 -4.38 -8.28 -19.44
CA LEU A 394 -5.01 -8.56 -18.15
C LEU A 394 -4.01 -8.41 -16.99
N ILE A 395 -2.80 -8.99 -17.11
CA ILE A 395 -1.77 -8.91 -16.05
C ILE A 395 -1.10 -7.53 -15.96
N GLY A 396 -1.13 -6.74 -17.04
CA GLY A 396 -0.89 -5.31 -16.98
C GLY A 396 0.55 -4.83 -16.84
N LEU A 397 1.55 -5.62 -17.26
CA LEU A 397 2.95 -5.19 -17.22
C LEU A 397 3.21 -3.99 -18.14
N PRO A 398 4.12 -3.07 -17.79
CA PRO A 398 4.25 -1.76 -18.45
C PRO A 398 4.50 -1.79 -19.96
N PHE A 399 5.40 -2.64 -20.41
CA PHE A 399 5.75 -2.78 -21.83
C PHE A 399 5.58 -4.21 -22.32
N GLN A 400 4.92 -4.38 -23.47
CA GLN A 400 4.76 -5.64 -24.14
C GLN A 400 5.61 -5.62 -25.41
N ILE A 401 6.58 -6.54 -25.50
CA ILE A 401 7.41 -6.78 -26.69
C ILE A 401 6.81 -7.99 -27.40
N ILE A 402 6.23 -7.76 -28.60
CA ILE A 402 5.48 -8.78 -29.32
C ILE A 402 6.29 -9.23 -30.52
N VAL A 403 6.64 -10.52 -30.54
CA VAL A 403 7.40 -11.17 -31.59
C VAL A 403 6.53 -12.23 -32.27
N GLY A 404 6.39 -12.12 -33.60
CA GLY A 404 5.63 -13.09 -34.37
C GLY A 404 6.20 -13.28 -35.81
N PRO A 405 5.78 -14.30 -36.57
CA PRO A 405 6.35 -14.63 -37.88
C PRO A 405 6.28 -13.49 -38.88
N ARG A 406 5.25 -12.64 -38.84
CA ARG A 406 5.14 -11.46 -39.69
C ARG A 406 6.20 -10.41 -39.35
N GLY A 407 6.38 -10.10 -38.07
CA GLY A 407 7.40 -9.16 -37.59
C GLY A 407 8.82 -9.63 -37.95
N ILE A 408 9.09 -10.94 -37.87
CA ILE A 408 10.36 -11.52 -38.29
C ILE A 408 10.62 -11.25 -39.77
N LYS A 409 9.65 -11.49 -40.68
CA LYS A 409 9.77 -11.23 -42.12
C LYS A 409 9.98 -9.74 -42.42
N GLU A 410 9.26 -8.86 -41.72
CA GLU A 410 9.33 -7.39 -41.88
C GLU A 410 10.52 -6.79 -41.11
N LYS A 411 11.24 -7.58 -40.29
CA LYS A 411 12.35 -7.17 -39.40
C LYS A 411 11.95 -6.08 -38.39
N VAL A 412 10.70 -6.09 -37.96
CA VAL A 412 10.14 -5.15 -36.96
C VAL A 412 9.36 -5.90 -35.90
N PHE A 413 9.35 -5.36 -34.69
CA PHE A 413 8.66 -5.88 -33.54
C PHE A 413 7.71 -4.84 -32.97
N ASP A 414 6.56 -5.26 -32.51
CA ASP A 414 5.62 -4.35 -31.88
C ASP A 414 6.00 -4.15 -30.40
N LEU A 415 6.19 -2.90 -30.02
CA LEU A 415 6.35 -2.47 -28.62
C LEU A 415 5.09 -1.75 -28.20
N LYS A 416 4.30 -2.35 -27.32
CA LYS A 416 3.08 -1.75 -26.77
C LYS A 416 3.34 -1.21 -25.37
N ASN A 417 3.01 0.09 -25.17
CA ASN A 417 2.95 0.69 -23.84
C ASN A 417 1.56 0.41 -23.26
N ARG A 418 1.51 -0.30 -22.11
CA ARG A 418 0.24 -0.71 -21.48
C ARG A 418 -0.56 0.47 -20.94
N LYS A 419 0.12 1.53 -20.47
CA LYS A 419 -0.52 2.69 -19.86
C LYS A 419 -1.40 3.50 -20.82
N ASN A 420 -0.92 3.71 -22.04
CA ASN A 420 -1.59 4.55 -23.05
C ASN A 420 -2.08 3.76 -24.28
N GLY A 421 -1.79 2.46 -24.35
CA GLY A 421 -2.16 1.59 -25.45
C GLY A 421 -1.36 1.81 -26.75
N ASN A 422 -0.41 2.74 -26.79
CA ASN A 422 0.36 3.05 -27.97
C ASN A 422 1.23 1.86 -28.39
N ILE A 423 1.22 1.54 -29.69
CA ILE A 423 2.03 0.50 -30.29
C ILE A 423 3.01 1.15 -31.27
N GLN A 424 4.29 0.88 -31.06
CA GLN A 424 5.38 1.29 -31.94
C GLN A 424 5.96 0.08 -32.65
N LYS A 425 6.24 0.20 -33.94
CA LYS A 425 6.97 -0.83 -34.71
C LYS A 425 8.44 -0.46 -34.71
N LEU A 426 9.27 -1.28 -34.11
CA LEU A 426 10.68 -1.03 -33.93
C LEU A 426 11.51 -2.12 -34.62
N SER A 427 12.57 -1.73 -35.31
CA SER A 427 13.63 -2.67 -35.70
C SER A 427 14.32 -3.24 -34.45
N TYR A 428 15.09 -4.30 -34.61
CA TYR A 428 15.84 -4.90 -33.51
C TYR A 428 16.73 -3.87 -32.80
N ASN A 429 17.48 -3.06 -33.54
CA ASN A 429 18.38 -2.04 -32.97
C ASN A 429 17.62 -0.94 -32.22
N GLU A 430 16.49 -0.47 -32.75
CA GLU A 430 15.64 0.52 -32.09
C GLU A 430 15.04 -0.04 -30.81
N LEU A 431 14.61 -1.31 -30.80
CA LEU A 431 14.12 -1.98 -29.59
C LEU A 431 15.21 -2.08 -28.51
N ILE A 432 16.43 -2.46 -28.91
CA ILE A 432 17.57 -2.52 -27.97
C ILE A 432 17.88 -1.13 -27.41
N ASN A 433 17.87 -0.08 -28.26
CA ASN A 433 18.07 1.28 -27.81
C ASN A 433 16.97 1.74 -26.83
N PHE A 434 15.70 1.42 -27.12
CA PHE A 434 14.60 1.66 -26.21
C PHE A 434 14.79 0.96 -24.86
N ILE A 435 15.18 -0.31 -24.87
CA ILE A 435 15.44 -1.07 -23.65
C ILE A 435 16.58 -0.42 -22.85
N ASN A 436 17.62 0.10 -23.50
CA ASN A 436 18.75 0.77 -22.83
C ASN A 436 18.36 2.11 -22.20
N SER A 437 17.54 2.91 -22.88
CA SER A 437 17.19 4.28 -22.47
C SER A 437 16.10 4.34 -21.38
N ASN A 438 15.32 3.29 -21.20
CA ASN A 438 14.30 3.21 -20.14
C ASN A 438 14.91 2.56 -18.89
N ASN A 439 15.60 3.37 -18.10
CA ASN A 439 16.11 3.01 -16.78
C ASN A 439 15.09 3.32 -15.69
#